data_857400b8a98d716ac8a81784b3fcea54
#
_entry.id   857400b8a98d716ac8a81784b3fcea54
#
_cell.length_a   1.000
_cell.length_b   1.000
_cell.length_c   1.000
_cell.angle_alpha   90.00
_cell.angle_beta   90.00
_cell.angle_gamma   90.00
#
_symmetry.space_group_name_H-M   'P 1'
#
loop_
_entity.id
_entity.type
_entity.pdbx_description
1 polymer ?
#
loop_
_entity_poly.entity_id
_entity_poly.type
_entity_poly.pdbx_seq_one_letter_code
_entity_poly.pdbx_strand_id
1 'polypeptide(L)'
;MSDSERHDGQEGEGRRAFLGKASNAAMAAGLIGGYGGLGAVALRYLYPAGEADVAWQFVAEVEKVAVGESLRYRGPSGEAINIARQGRGGGVADFIALSSTCPHLGCQVRWEGQNDRFFCPCHNGVFDPSGVAIGGPPGEAGQRLAEYPLKVEGGLLHIAVPVVRLADGTVGEGEVLVAEEGPAGPGHDPCLAPPCTGGRKDRRG
;
A
#
# COMPACT_ATOMS: atom_id res chain seq x y z
N MET A 1 13.14 -53.29 -60.63
CA MET A 1 12.66 -52.50 -59.47
C MET A 1 12.59 -51.08 -59.97
N SER A 2 11.39 -50.56 -60.12
CA SER A 2 11.12 -49.34 -60.93
C SER A 2 11.42 -48.06 -60.16
N ASP A 3 11.83 -47.01 -60.86
CA ASP A 3 12.09 -45.65 -60.30
C ASP A 3 10.90 -45.02 -59.55
N SER A 4 9.71 -45.55 -59.73
CA SER A 4 8.46 -45.14 -59.12
C SER A 4 8.44 -45.40 -57.58
N GLU A 5 9.00 -46.50 -57.11
CA GLU A 5 9.01 -46.82 -55.64
C GLU A 5 10.00 -45.98 -54.85
N ARG A 6 11.03 -45.42 -55.48
CA ARG A 6 12.01 -44.53 -54.82
C ARG A 6 11.48 -43.10 -54.62
N HIS A 7 10.59 -42.66 -55.50
CA HIS A 7 10.02 -41.32 -55.43
C HIS A 7 8.99 -41.16 -54.31
N ASP A 8 8.15 -42.18 -54.09
CA ASP A 8 7.12 -42.17 -53.04
C ASP A 8 7.73 -42.19 -51.61
N GLY A 9 8.87 -42.86 -51.42
CA GLY A 9 9.57 -42.89 -50.12
C GLY A 9 10.14 -41.53 -49.70
N GLN A 10 10.69 -40.75 -50.65
CA GLN A 10 11.27 -39.44 -50.35
C GLN A 10 10.27 -38.36 -50.07
N GLU A 11 9.11 -38.35 -50.72
CA GLU A 11 8.01 -37.43 -50.41
C GLU A 11 7.36 -37.71 -49.04
N GLY A 12 7.31 -38.96 -48.63
CA GLY A 12 6.79 -39.35 -47.30
C GLY A 12 7.69 -38.92 -46.13
N GLU A 13 9.00 -38.97 -46.31
CA GLU A 13 9.97 -38.49 -45.31
C GLU A 13 9.95 -36.96 -45.19
N GLY A 14 9.85 -36.21 -46.30
CA GLY A 14 9.74 -34.76 -46.31
C GLY A 14 8.48 -34.27 -45.57
N ARG A 15 7.33 -34.92 -45.80
CA ARG A 15 6.08 -34.58 -45.14
C ARG A 15 6.09 -34.86 -43.64
N ARG A 16 6.65 -35.99 -43.21
CA ARG A 16 6.80 -36.33 -41.80
C ARG A 16 7.74 -35.37 -41.07
N ALA A 17 8.88 -35.04 -41.68
CA ALA A 17 9.83 -34.08 -41.12
C ALA A 17 9.22 -32.67 -41.01
N PHE A 18 8.45 -32.24 -42.02
CA PHE A 18 7.72 -30.96 -41.99
C PHE A 18 6.66 -30.92 -40.86
N LEU A 19 5.83 -31.95 -40.78
CA LEU A 19 4.80 -32.04 -39.70
C LEU A 19 5.44 -32.08 -38.32
N GLY A 20 6.56 -32.77 -38.13
CA GLY A 20 7.30 -32.76 -36.86
C GLY A 20 7.83 -31.38 -36.50
N LYS A 21 8.43 -30.66 -37.45
CA LYS A 21 8.90 -29.30 -37.21
C LYS A 21 7.75 -28.33 -36.95
N ALA A 22 6.65 -28.41 -37.67
CA ALA A 22 5.49 -27.58 -37.52
C ALA A 22 4.81 -27.82 -36.13
N SER A 23 4.68 -29.09 -35.72
CA SER A 23 4.16 -29.48 -34.39
C SER A 23 5.05 -28.94 -33.27
N ASN A 24 6.37 -29.11 -33.36
CA ASN A 24 7.30 -28.57 -32.36
C ASN A 24 7.24 -27.03 -32.29
N ALA A 25 7.17 -26.37 -33.43
CA ALA A 25 7.02 -24.91 -33.45
C ALA A 25 5.69 -24.44 -32.84
N ALA A 26 4.58 -25.11 -33.15
CA ALA A 26 3.30 -24.80 -32.57
C ALA A 26 3.27 -25.03 -31.04
N MET A 27 3.88 -26.13 -30.58
CA MET A 27 4.02 -26.41 -29.16
C MET A 27 4.90 -25.38 -28.45
N ALA A 28 6.03 -25.02 -29.03
CA ALA A 28 6.91 -24.00 -28.47
C ALA A 28 6.19 -22.62 -28.39
N ALA A 29 5.47 -22.23 -29.45
CA ALA A 29 4.70 -21.00 -29.48
C ALA A 29 3.58 -21.01 -28.41
N GLY A 30 2.89 -22.13 -28.23
CA GLY A 30 1.86 -22.30 -27.19
C GLY A 30 2.44 -22.20 -25.78
N LEU A 31 3.61 -22.81 -25.53
CA LEU A 31 4.28 -22.73 -24.23
C LEU A 31 4.78 -21.30 -23.93
N ILE A 32 5.43 -20.66 -24.90
CA ILE A 32 5.92 -19.28 -24.74
C ILE A 32 4.75 -18.32 -24.55
N GLY A 33 3.68 -18.45 -25.34
CA GLY A 33 2.48 -17.62 -25.21
C GLY A 33 1.77 -17.84 -23.88
N GLY A 34 1.60 -19.08 -23.47
CA GLY A 34 0.93 -19.43 -22.21
C GLY A 34 1.71 -19.00 -20.97
N TYR A 35 2.96 -19.46 -20.85
CA TYR A 35 3.79 -19.09 -19.70
C TYR A 35 4.24 -17.62 -19.73
N GLY A 36 4.48 -17.06 -20.91
CA GLY A 36 4.79 -15.65 -21.06
C GLY A 36 3.61 -14.77 -20.69
N GLY A 37 2.40 -15.13 -21.11
CA GLY A 37 1.17 -14.43 -20.72
C GLY A 37 0.91 -14.51 -19.22
N LEU A 38 1.03 -15.71 -18.63
CA LEU A 38 0.90 -15.89 -17.17
C LEU A 38 1.96 -15.07 -16.41
N GLY A 39 3.20 -15.09 -16.88
CA GLY A 39 4.29 -14.29 -16.31
C GLY A 39 4.01 -12.79 -16.38
N ALA A 40 3.50 -12.31 -17.51
CA ALA A 40 3.14 -10.89 -17.66
C ALA A 40 2.02 -10.47 -16.71
N VAL A 41 0.99 -11.31 -16.54
CA VAL A 41 -0.08 -11.07 -15.56
C VAL A 41 0.47 -11.07 -14.13
N ALA A 42 1.30 -12.04 -13.76
CA ALA A 42 1.93 -12.12 -12.46
C ALA A 42 2.82 -10.90 -12.18
N LEU A 43 3.64 -10.49 -13.15
CA LEU A 43 4.48 -9.29 -13.05
C LEU A 43 3.63 -8.02 -12.90
N ARG A 44 2.53 -7.90 -13.64
CA ARG A 44 1.62 -6.76 -13.54
C ARG A 44 0.97 -6.68 -12.16
N TYR A 45 0.64 -7.83 -11.57
CA TYR A 45 0.07 -7.91 -10.22
C TYR A 45 1.11 -7.59 -9.13
N LEU A 46 2.32 -8.15 -9.24
CA LEU A 46 3.40 -7.97 -8.26
C LEU A 46 4.07 -6.59 -8.35
N TYR A 47 4.10 -6.01 -9.54
CA TYR A 47 4.71 -4.70 -9.82
C TYR A 47 3.68 -3.80 -10.51
N PRO A 48 2.73 -3.25 -9.78
CA PRO A 48 1.77 -2.30 -10.35
C PRO A 48 2.55 -1.11 -10.92
N ALA A 49 2.52 -0.95 -12.24
CA ALA A 49 3.13 0.18 -12.92
C ALA A 49 2.16 1.38 -12.85
N GLY A 50 2.34 2.21 -11.87
CA GLY A 50 1.61 3.46 -11.69
C GLY A 50 2.06 4.10 -10.37
N GLU A 51 2.35 5.36 -10.39
CA GLU A 51 2.41 6.13 -9.15
C GLU A 51 1.01 6.08 -8.54
N ALA A 52 0.93 5.78 -7.24
CA ALA A 52 -0.33 5.84 -6.54
C ALA A 52 -0.87 7.27 -6.64
N ASP A 53 -2.09 7.43 -7.12
CA ASP A 53 -2.75 8.73 -7.04
C ASP A 53 -2.76 9.18 -5.59
N VAL A 54 -2.47 10.44 -5.35
CA VAL A 54 -2.51 11.02 -4.02
C VAL A 54 -3.60 12.07 -3.93
N ALA A 55 -4.30 12.10 -2.82
CA ALA A 55 -5.27 13.14 -2.51
C ALA A 55 -4.86 13.90 -1.25
N TRP A 56 -5.07 15.21 -1.26
CA TRP A 56 -4.90 16.04 -0.10
C TRP A 56 -6.13 15.94 0.79
N GLN A 57 -5.92 15.51 2.02
CA GLN A 57 -6.99 15.37 3.00
C GLN A 57 -6.77 16.31 4.18
N PHE A 58 -7.85 16.88 4.67
CA PHE A 58 -7.84 17.69 5.89
C PHE A 58 -7.53 16.81 7.10
N VAL A 59 -6.65 17.31 7.96
CA VAL A 59 -6.25 16.66 9.22
C VAL A 59 -6.82 17.38 10.42
N ALA A 60 -6.41 18.63 10.63
CA ALA A 60 -6.78 19.44 11.78
C ALA A 60 -6.42 20.92 11.53
N GLU A 61 -6.93 21.79 12.39
CA GLU A 61 -6.41 23.14 12.53
C GLU A 61 -5.04 23.08 13.23
N VAL A 62 -4.08 23.84 12.73
CA VAL A 62 -2.70 23.90 13.26
C VAL A 62 -2.68 24.18 14.77
N GLU A 63 -3.57 25.05 15.24
CA GLU A 63 -3.63 25.47 16.65
C GLU A 63 -4.11 24.36 17.59
N LYS A 64 -4.82 23.36 17.05
CA LYS A 64 -5.34 22.24 17.85
C LYS A 64 -4.30 21.17 18.16
N VAL A 65 -3.14 21.21 17.51
CA VAL A 65 -2.05 20.29 17.80
C VAL A 65 -1.01 21.05 18.62
N ALA A 66 -0.85 20.72 19.89
CA ALA A 66 0.13 21.37 20.75
C ALA A 66 1.57 20.99 20.35
N VAL A 67 2.52 21.88 20.64
CA VAL A 67 3.95 21.61 20.39
C VAL A 67 4.42 20.44 21.25
N GLY A 68 5.11 19.47 20.66
CA GLY A 68 5.54 18.23 21.31
C GLY A 68 4.48 17.14 21.32
N GLU A 69 3.24 17.42 20.94
CA GLU A 69 2.17 16.44 20.83
C GLU A 69 2.09 15.81 19.44
N SER A 70 1.35 14.74 19.33
CA SER A 70 1.04 14.11 18.05
C SER A 70 -0.44 13.80 17.92
N LEU A 71 -0.91 13.89 16.68
CA LEU A 71 -2.23 13.44 16.27
C LEU A 71 -2.09 12.10 15.54
N ARG A 72 -2.91 11.12 15.89
CA ARG A 72 -3.01 9.89 15.12
C ARG A 72 -4.06 10.08 14.03
N TYR A 73 -3.61 10.02 12.80
CA TYR A 73 -4.46 10.10 11.61
C TYR A 73 -4.62 8.69 11.01
N ARG A 74 -5.81 8.40 10.50
CA ARG A 74 -6.07 7.17 9.75
C ARG A 74 -6.44 7.56 8.33
N GLY A 75 -5.62 7.12 7.38
CA GLY A 75 -5.85 7.37 5.97
C GLY A 75 -6.98 6.52 5.38
N PRO A 76 -7.42 6.83 4.15
CA PRO A 76 -8.52 6.15 3.49
C PRO A 76 -8.28 4.65 3.29
N SER A 77 -7.05 4.23 3.05
CA SER A 77 -6.66 2.82 2.90
C SER A 77 -6.44 2.11 4.24
N GLY A 78 -6.77 2.79 5.37
CA GLY A 78 -6.65 2.23 6.73
C GLY A 78 -5.26 2.37 7.34
N GLU A 79 -4.30 2.98 6.67
CA GLU A 79 -2.97 3.26 7.19
C GLU A 79 -3.04 4.18 8.42
N ALA A 80 -2.32 3.81 9.47
CA ALA A 80 -2.18 4.64 10.66
C ALA A 80 -0.92 5.51 10.54
N ILE A 81 -1.09 6.82 10.76
CA ILE A 81 -0.04 7.81 10.59
C ILE A 81 0.04 8.66 11.88
N ASN A 82 1.24 8.87 12.39
CA ASN A 82 1.52 9.81 13.45
C ASN A 82 1.89 11.16 12.84
N ILE A 83 1.15 12.20 13.14
CA ILE A 83 1.46 13.57 12.75
C ILE A 83 1.92 14.30 14.00
N ALA A 84 3.22 14.51 14.14
CA ALA A 84 3.82 15.16 15.31
C ALA A 84 4.13 16.63 15.01
N ARG A 85 3.81 17.51 15.98
CA ARG A 85 4.22 18.90 15.96
C ARG A 85 5.51 19.07 16.75
N GLN A 86 6.60 19.36 16.05
CA GLN A 86 7.95 19.49 16.63
C GLN A 86 8.36 20.95 16.79
N GLY A 87 7.75 21.86 16.02
CA GLY A 87 8.09 23.29 16.03
C GLY A 87 6.97 24.19 16.54
N ARG A 88 7.28 25.50 16.72
CA ARG A 88 6.40 26.51 17.30
C ARG A 88 5.85 27.51 16.29
N GLY A 89 6.34 27.52 15.06
CA GLY A 89 6.05 28.55 14.08
C GLY A 89 4.66 28.48 13.46
N GLY A 90 4.02 27.28 13.47
CA GLY A 90 2.71 27.06 12.86
C GLY A 90 2.74 26.84 11.35
N GLY A 91 3.93 26.74 10.75
CA GLY A 91 4.12 26.37 9.35
C GLY A 91 4.27 24.87 9.15
N VAL A 92 4.27 24.41 7.90
CA VAL A 92 4.42 22.97 7.56
C VAL A 92 5.74 22.38 8.11
N ALA A 93 6.80 23.16 8.19
CA ALA A 93 8.10 22.74 8.72
C ALA A 93 8.08 22.35 10.22
N ASP A 94 7.03 22.74 10.95
CA ASP A 94 6.84 22.36 12.35
C ASP A 94 6.21 20.99 12.53
N PHE A 95 5.75 20.37 11.45
CA PHE A 95 5.05 19.10 11.48
C PHE A 95 5.78 18.03 10.71
N ILE A 96 5.67 16.79 11.17
CA ILE A 96 6.09 15.61 10.43
C ILE A 96 5.00 14.56 10.49
N ALA A 97 4.73 13.91 9.36
CA ALA A 97 3.77 12.81 9.27
C ALA A 97 4.50 11.51 8.93
N LEU A 98 4.54 10.59 9.87
CA LEU A 98 5.24 9.32 9.74
C LEU A 98 4.29 8.14 9.95
N SER A 99 4.51 7.07 9.21
CA SER A 99 3.78 5.82 9.40
C SER A 99 3.84 5.37 10.87
N SER A 100 2.69 4.98 11.42
CA SER A 100 2.64 4.32 12.73
C SER A 100 3.04 2.84 12.66
N THR A 101 3.39 2.33 11.47
CA THR A 101 3.75 0.94 11.28
C THR A 101 5.26 0.78 11.30
N CYS A 102 5.75 0.00 12.26
CA CYS A 102 7.18 -0.30 12.38
C CYS A 102 7.66 -1.15 11.19
N PRO A 103 8.71 -0.73 10.47
CA PRO A 103 9.19 -1.47 9.31
C PRO A 103 9.83 -2.82 9.66
N HIS A 104 10.13 -3.08 10.93
CA HIS A 104 10.66 -4.36 11.37
C HIS A 104 9.62 -5.50 11.21
N LEU A 105 8.51 -5.45 11.95
CA LEU A 105 7.47 -6.47 11.94
C LEU A 105 6.04 -5.90 12.08
N GLY A 106 5.80 -4.67 11.65
CA GLY A 106 4.46 -4.09 11.57
C GLY A 106 3.84 -3.62 12.90
N CYS A 107 4.59 -3.63 14.02
CA CYS A 107 4.10 -3.14 15.30
C CYS A 107 3.77 -1.65 15.26
N GLN A 108 2.89 -1.21 16.15
CA GLN A 108 2.51 0.20 16.27
C GLN A 108 3.66 1.04 16.85
N VAL A 109 4.03 2.08 16.14
CA VAL A 109 4.95 3.13 16.58
C VAL A 109 4.17 4.31 17.10
N ARG A 110 4.67 4.99 18.14
CA ARG A 110 4.07 6.19 18.71
C ARG A 110 5.11 7.28 18.92
N TRP A 111 4.68 8.52 18.85
CA TRP A 111 5.49 9.67 19.22
C TRP A 111 5.57 9.79 20.74
N GLU A 112 6.75 10.00 21.27
CA GLU A 112 7.04 10.31 22.66
C GLU A 112 7.67 11.70 22.74
N GLY A 113 6.85 12.76 22.80
CA GLY A 113 7.32 14.15 22.80
C GLY A 113 8.26 14.51 23.97
N GLN A 114 8.14 13.81 25.09
CA GLN A 114 9.04 14.01 26.25
C GLN A 114 10.47 13.52 25.96
N ASN A 115 10.61 12.55 25.06
CA ASN A 115 11.86 11.93 24.68
C ASN A 115 12.31 12.36 23.29
N ASP A 116 11.53 13.19 22.62
CA ASP A 116 11.74 13.68 21.25
C ASP A 116 12.06 12.55 20.26
N ARG A 117 11.22 11.50 20.28
CA ARG A 117 11.45 10.29 19.49
C ARG A 117 10.16 9.59 19.10
N PHE A 118 10.23 8.76 18.06
CA PHE A 118 9.23 7.73 17.81
C PHE A 118 9.69 6.39 18.40
N PHE A 119 8.77 5.66 19.03
CA PHE A 119 9.08 4.44 19.76
C PHE A 119 8.16 3.29 19.38
N CYS A 120 8.76 2.12 19.14
CA CYS A 120 8.09 0.84 18.93
C CYS A 120 8.34 -0.08 20.12
N PRO A 121 7.33 -0.41 20.95
CA PRO A 121 7.53 -1.17 22.18
C PRO A 121 7.79 -2.66 21.97
N CYS A 122 7.50 -3.22 20.77
CA CYS A 122 7.62 -4.66 20.55
C CYS A 122 9.07 -5.17 20.72
N HIS A 123 10.02 -4.48 20.11
CA HIS A 123 11.43 -4.86 20.16
C HIS A 123 12.34 -3.64 20.44
N ASN A 124 11.80 -2.66 21.16
CA ASN A 124 12.53 -1.44 21.52
C ASN A 124 13.07 -0.68 20.29
N GLY A 125 12.32 -0.64 19.19
CA GLY A 125 12.67 0.17 18.04
C GLY A 125 12.59 1.66 18.38
N VAL A 126 13.72 2.37 18.23
CA VAL A 126 13.81 3.82 18.48
C VAL A 126 14.08 4.51 17.16
N PHE A 127 13.30 5.55 16.88
CA PHE A 127 13.46 6.40 15.71
C PHE A 127 13.62 7.85 16.16
N ASP A 128 14.49 8.56 15.52
CA ASP A 128 14.69 9.99 15.75
C ASP A 128 13.46 10.82 15.29
N PRO A 129 13.43 12.14 15.55
CA PRO A 129 12.30 12.99 15.14
C PRO A 129 12.04 13.00 13.62
N SER A 130 13.02 12.64 12.81
CA SER A 130 12.89 12.53 11.33
C SER A 130 12.42 11.16 10.85
N GLY A 131 12.24 10.20 11.78
CA GLY A 131 11.80 8.84 11.46
C GLY A 131 12.92 7.88 11.08
N VAL A 132 14.19 8.26 11.21
CA VAL A 132 15.33 7.35 11.01
C VAL A 132 15.49 6.47 12.23
N ALA A 133 15.61 5.17 12.04
CA ALA A 133 15.81 4.24 13.14
C ALA A 133 17.23 4.37 13.72
N ILE A 134 17.31 4.61 15.03
CA ILE A 134 18.58 4.80 15.77
C ILE A 134 18.80 3.75 16.86
N GLY A 135 17.84 2.81 17.04
CA GLY A 135 17.97 1.75 18.04
C GLY A 135 17.03 0.58 17.81
N GLY A 136 17.41 -0.55 18.40
CA GLY A 136 16.73 -1.83 18.21
C GLY A 136 16.92 -2.43 16.82
N PRO A 137 16.23 -3.54 16.51
CA PRO A 137 16.36 -4.24 15.22
C PRO A 137 16.17 -3.34 13.99
N PRO A 138 15.21 -2.38 13.95
CA PRO A 138 15.11 -1.46 12.81
C PRO A 138 16.34 -0.55 12.66
N GLY A 139 17.00 -0.17 13.79
CA GLY A 139 18.24 0.61 13.76
C GLY A 139 19.43 -0.19 13.20
N GLU A 140 19.56 -1.45 13.60
CA GLU A 140 20.58 -2.36 13.07
C GLU A 140 20.40 -2.60 11.56
N ALA A 141 19.16 -2.60 11.09
CA ALA A 141 18.82 -2.77 9.68
C ALA A 141 18.82 -1.46 8.86
N GLY A 142 19.15 -0.30 9.45
CA GLY A 142 19.17 1.00 8.79
C GLY A 142 17.82 1.44 8.24
N GLN A 143 16.73 1.03 8.90
CA GLN A 143 15.37 1.29 8.45
C GLN A 143 14.90 2.71 8.83
N ARG A 144 13.80 3.15 8.19
CA ARG A 144 13.12 4.39 8.54
C ARG A 144 11.60 4.25 8.41
N LEU A 145 10.87 5.07 9.14
CA LEU A 145 9.42 5.19 8.99
C LEU A 145 9.09 5.85 7.63
N ALA A 146 8.06 5.38 6.97
CA ALA A 146 7.57 6.02 5.75
C ALA A 146 7.00 7.40 6.11
N GLU A 147 7.34 8.40 5.31
CA GLU A 147 6.94 9.79 5.48
C GLU A 147 5.82 10.15 4.48
N TYR A 148 4.88 10.97 4.94
CA TYR A 148 3.77 11.47 4.15
C TYR A 148 3.89 12.99 3.99
N PRO A 149 3.71 13.52 2.77
CA PRO A 149 3.76 14.95 2.54
C PRO A 149 2.65 15.69 3.31
N LEU A 150 3.03 16.82 3.90
CA LEU A 150 2.12 17.72 4.60
C LEU A 150 2.08 19.07 3.89
N LYS A 151 0.97 19.80 4.04
CA LYS A 151 0.87 21.23 3.71
C LYS A 151 0.00 21.96 4.73
N VAL A 152 0.26 23.23 4.91
CA VAL A 152 -0.56 24.12 5.71
C VAL A 152 -1.10 25.23 4.81
N GLU A 153 -2.42 25.35 4.75
CA GLU A 153 -3.12 26.38 3.98
C GLU A 153 -4.20 27.02 4.87
N GLY A 154 -4.15 28.33 5.04
CA GLY A 154 -5.14 29.05 5.86
C GLY A 154 -5.23 28.60 7.31
N GLY A 155 -4.12 28.12 7.91
CA GLY A 155 -4.12 27.57 9.27
C GLY A 155 -4.64 26.14 9.37
N LEU A 156 -4.93 25.50 8.25
CA LEU A 156 -5.40 24.13 8.16
C LEU A 156 -4.27 23.20 7.71
N LEU A 157 -4.08 22.13 8.45
CA LEU A 157 -3.10 21.10 8.14
C LEU A 157 -3.74 20.03 7.23
N HIS A 158 -3.07 19.71 6.14
CA HIS A 158 -3.47 18.69 5.19
C HIS A 158 -2.35 17.69 4.99
N ILE A 159 -2.72 16.45 4.70
CA ILE A 159 -1.82 15.34 4.38
C ILE A 159 -2.11 14.80 2.98
N ALA A 160 -1.05 14.47 2.24
CA ALA A 160 -1.18 13.72 0.99
C ALA A 160 -1.15 12.23 1.27
N VAL A 161 -2.22 11.53 0.96
CA VAL A 161 -2.34 10.08 1.17
C VAL A 161 -2.62 9.37 -0.16
N PRO A 162 -2.11 8.14 -0.33
CA PRO A 162 -2.47 7.31 -1.48
C PRO A 162 -3.98 7.09 -1.52
N VAL A 163 -4.54 7.17 -2.72
CA VAL A 163 -5.94 6.87 -2.97
C VAL A 163 -6.06 5.85 -4.08
N VAL A 164 -7.04 4.97 -3.98
CA VAL A 164 -7.39 4.03 -5.04
C VAL A 164 -8.55 4.64 -5.81
N ARG A 165 -8.38 4.84 -7.12
CA ARG A 165 -9.48 5.18 -8.00
C ARG A 165 -10.22 3.92 -8.36
N LEU A 166 -11.48 3.83 -7.99
CA LEU A 166 -12.36 2.81 -8.50
C LEU A 166 -12.78 3.21 -9.91
N ALA A 167 -12.17 2.59 -10.91
CA ALA A 167 -12.63 2.71 -12.29
C ALA A 167 -13.88 1.87 -12.47
N ASP A 168 -15.03 2.39 -12.11
CA ASP A 168 -16.25 1.94 -12.74
C ASP A 168 -16.52 2.83 -13.95
N GLY A 169 -16.80 2.23 -15.09
CA GLY A 169 -16.91 2.93 -16.38
C GLY A 169 -18.14 3.84 -16.52
N THR A 170 -18.69 4.37 -15.44
CA THR A 170 -19.96 5.11 -15.42
C THR A 170 -19.88 6.48 -14.74
N VAL A 171 -18.76 6.86 -14.14
CA VAL A 171 -18.62 8.15 -13.46
C VAL A 171 -18.04 9.19 -14.41
N GLY A 172 -18.91 10.05 -14.93
CA GLY A 172 -18.54 11.28 -15.61
C GLY A 172 -17.91 12.30 -14.65
N GLU A 173 -17.50 13.45 -15.19
CA GLU A 173 -16.84 14.58 -14.50
C GLU A 173 -17.39 14.82 -13.08
N GLY A 174 -16.65 14.38 -12.07
CA GLY A 174 -17.08 14.44 -10.67
C GLY A 174 -16.78 13.15 -9.89
N GLU A 175 -15.68 12.48 -10.23
CA GLU A 175 -15.22 11.22 -9.60
C GLU A 175 -15.16 11.34 -8.08
N VAL A 176 -16.09 10.67 -7.40
CA VAL A 176 -16.11 10.57 -5.95
C VAL A 176 -15.05 9.54 -5.55
N LEU A 177 -14.02 9.97 -4.85
CA LEU A 177 -13.06 9.07 -4.22
C LEU A 177 -13.74 8.37 -3.05
N VAL A 178 -14.12 7.12 -3.24
CA VAL A 178 -14.63 6.28 -2.16
C VAL A 178 -13.44 5.59 -1.51
N ALA A 179 -13.22 5.87 -0.24
CA ALA A 179 -12.33 5.05 0.56
C ALA A 179 -13.00 3.70 0.77
N GLU A 180 -12.40 2.61 0.26
CA GLU A 180 -12.81 1.29 0.72
C GLU A 180 -12.54 1.20 2.22
N GLU A 181 -13.59 0.96 3.00
CA GLU A 181 -13.41 0.45 4.35
C GLU A 181 -12.77 -0.92 4.22
N GLY A 182 -11.44 -0.97 4.39
CA GLY A 182 -10.74 -2.23 4.51
C GLY A 182 -11.36 -3.07 5.62
N PRO A 183 -11.29 -4.40 5.55
CA PRO A 183 -11.79 -5.26 6.61
C PRO A 183 -11.19 -4.79 7.93
N ALA A 184 -12.03 -4.63 8.95
CA ALA A 184 -11.62 -4.20 10.28
C ALA A 184 -10.44 -5.06 10.74
N GLY A 185 -9.23 -4.47 10.73
CA GLY A 185 -8.02 -5.16 11.12
C GLY A 185 -8.06 -5.57 12.59
N PRO A 186 -7.14 -6.42 13.05
CA PRO A 186 -7.02 -6.76 14.45
C PRO A 186 -6.78 -5.46 15.25
N GLY A 187 -7.73 -5.07 16.07
CA GLY A 187 -7.74 -3.77 16.78
C GLY A 187 -9.00 -2.95 16.55
N HIS A 188 -9.94 -3.45 15.77
CA HIS A 188 -11.30 -2.88 15.74
C HIS A 188 -11.87 -2.92 17.15
N ASP A 189 -12.20 -1.75 17.70
CA ASP A 189 -12.86 -1.68 18.99
C ASP A 189 -14.29 -2.23 18.86
N PRO A 190 -14.58 -3.41 19.43
CA PRO A 190 -15.90 -3.99 19.35
C PRO A 190 -16.98 -3.15 20.03
N CYS A 191 -16.58 -2.17 20.86
CA CYS A 191 -17.51 -1.23 21.48
C CYS A 191 -17.99 -0.13 20.52
N LEU A 192 -17.34 0.08 19.41
CA LEU A 192 -17.79 0.97 18.34
C LEU A 192 -18.69 0.25 17.32
N ALA A 193 -18.80 -1.07 17.39
CA ALA A 193 -19.71 -1.83 16.55
C ALA A 193 -21.19 -1.57 16.96
N PRO A 194 -22.15 -1.57 16.01
CA PRO A 194 -23.56 -1.29 16.26
C PRO A 194 -24.21 -1.99 17.46
N PRO A 195 -23.81 -3.22 17.88
CA PRO A 195 -24.37 -3.86 19.07
C PRO A 195 -24.06 -3.15 20.38
N CYS A 196 -22.96 -2.40 20.46
CA CYS A 196 -22.58 -1.68 21.68
C CYS A 196 -23.29 -0.33 21.82
N THR A 197 -23.86 0.20 20.76
CA THR A 197 -24.62 1.46 20.79
C THR A 197 -26.10 1.26 21.09
N GLY A 198 -26.57 0.01 21.12
CA GLY A 198 -27.96 -0.34 21.37
C GLY A 198 -28.16 -1.00 22.72
N GLY A 199 -28.51 -0.25 23.74
CA GLY A 199 -29.00 -0.95 24.92
C GLY A 199 -28.97 -0.26 26.23
N ARG A 200 -29.23 1.03 26.30
CA ARG A 200 -29.82 1.54 27.53
C ARG A 200 -31.30 1.18 27.52
N LYS A 201 -31.61 -0.09 27.89
CA LYS A 201 -32.96 -0.44 28.33
C LYS A 201 -33.26 0.40 29.54
N ASP A 202 -34.14 1.37 29.40
CA ASP A 202 -34.80 2.04 30.52
C ASP A 202 -35.34 0.98 31.48
N ARG A 203 -34.69 0.83 32.62
CA ARG A 203 -35.28 0.21 33.78
C ARG A 203 -36.13 1.30 34.47
N ARG A 204 -37.31 1.51 33.95
CA ARG A 204 -38.41 2.08 34.69
C ARG A 204 -39.55 1.10 34.59
N GLY A 205 -39.77 0.39 35.67
CA GLY A 205 -40.87 -0.45 35.98
C GLY A 205 -40.78 -0.80 37.44
#